data_39e9ee68df5bacb525c78f7301424e0f
#
_entry.id   39e9ee68df5bacb525c78f7301424e0f
#
_cell.length_a   1.000
_cell.length_b   1.000
_cell.length_c   1.000
_cell.angle_alpha   90.00
_cell.angle_beta   90.00
_cell.angle_gamma   90.00
#
_symmetry.space_group_name_H-M   'P 1'
#
loop_
_entity.id
_entity.type
_entity.pdbx_description
1 polymer ?
#
loop_
_entity_poly.entity_id
_entity_poly.type
_entity_poly.pdbx_seq_one_letter_code
_entity_poly.pdbx_strand_id
1 'polypeptide(L)'
;MLISPILTEKDKLINRTIHKFFIPEGIWYDFKTGKKFPGNKEYISFFRDEDYPVFAKRGAIIPLDNSHKKNFTGNPDALEIHVFPGENNVFQLYEDDGVSDMYKSDKFLITQIDYNYLPSNYTIIIRNIAGMRGIVPDYRDYKIRFRNTKEAQDILAYFNDTELETVSYEDDTDFIIEVKQVPSYGQLTINCKGKDIEIDAVRLINDDIDSILLDLP
;
A
#
# COMPACT_ATOMS: atom_id res chain seq x y z
N MET A 1 2.89 2.03 -10.50
CA MET A 1 3.67 0.81 -10.20
C MET A 1 4.60 0.50 -11.36
N LEU A 2 5.76 -0.12 -11.08
CA LEU A 2 6.73 -0.62 -12.05
C LEU A 2 6.91 -2.12 -11.81
N ILE A 3 6.94 -2.92 -12.85
CA ILE A 3 7.15 -4.38 -12.77
C ILE A 3 8.34 -4.71 -13.65
N SER A 4 9.28 -5.49 -13.14
CA SER A 4 10.43 -5.98 -13.90
C SER A 4 10.42 -7.52 -13.91
N PRO A 5 9.84 -8.17 -14.93
CA PRO A 5 9.70 -9.61 -14.96
C PRO A 5 11.06 -10.30 -15.02
N ILE A 6 11.24 -11.35 -14.22
CA ILE A 6 12.44 -12.17 -14.20
C ILE A 6 12.34 -13.18 -15.34
N LEU A 7 13.28 -13.13 -16.28
CA LEU A 7 13.32 -13.99 -17.47
C LEU A 7 14.59 -14.86 -17.54
N THR A 8 15.45 -14.78 -16.52
CA THR A 8 16.71 -15.54 -16.43
C THR A 8 16.56 -16.75 -15.53
N GLU A 9 17.33 -17.78 -15.83
CA GLU A 9 17.39 -18.99 -15.00
C GLU A 9 18.03 -18.71 -13.64
N LYS A 10 17.60 -19.49 -12.64
CA LYS A 10 18.15 -19.46 -11.30
C LYS A 10 19.58 -20.03 -11.28
N ASP A 11 20.48 -19.31 -10.63
CA ASP A 11 21.82 -19.83 -10.32
C ASP A 11 21.71 -20.92 -9.25
N LYS A 12 22.24 -22.12 -9.57
CA LYS A 12 22.11 -23.31 -8.72
C LYS A 12 22.99 -23.25 -7.47
N LEU A 13 24.07 -22.47 -7.51
CA LEU A 13 25.02 -22.39 -6.40
C LEU A 13 24.46 -21.57 -5.26
N ILE A 14 23.91 -20.40 -5.59
CA ILE A 14 23.35 -19.46 -4.60
C ILE A 14 21.84 -19.63 -4.41
N ASN A 15 21.20 -20.51 -5.19
CA ASN A 15 19.76 -20.75 -5.16
C ASN A 15 18.91 -19.48 -5.34
N ARG A 16 19.36 -18.55 -6.21
CA ARG A 16 18.73 -17.27 -6.51
C ARG A 16 18.81 -16.97 -8.00
N THR A 17 17.85 -16.21 -8.50
CA THR A 17 17.96 -15.58 -9.80
C THR A 17 18.63 -14.22 -9.65
N ILE A 18 19.74 -14.02 -10.37
CA ILE A 18 20.41 -12.73 -10.47
C ILE A 18 19.70 -11.93 -11.55
N HIS A 19 19.06 -10.83 -11.16
CA HIS A 19 18.26 -10.03 -12.06
C HIS A 19 18.73 -8.58 -12.07
N LYS A 20 18.93 -8.06 -13.29
CA LYS A 20 19.31 -6.68 -13.54
C LYS A 20 18.09 -5.91 -14.01
N PHE A 21 17.80 -4.77 -13.38
CA PHE A 21 16.66 -3.92 -13.72
C PHE A 21 16.99 -2.42 -13.57
N PHE A 22 16.29 -1.60 -14.33
CA PHE A 22 16.42 -0.15 -14.27
C PHE A 22 15.25 0.44 -13.49
N ILE A 23 15.56 1.30 -12.52
CA ILE A 23 14.58 2.10 -11.78
C ILE A 23 14.54 3.52 -12.37
N PRO A 24 13.40 3.99 -12.89
CA PRO A 24 13.25 5.36 -13.42
C PRO A 24 13.48 6.43 -12.36
N GLU A 25 13.59 7.67 -12.79
CA GLU A 25 13.80 8.83 -11.92
C GLU A 25 12.77 8.90 -10.78
N GLY A 26 13.24 9.26 -9.58
CA GLY A 26 12.46 9.39 -8.35
C GLY A 26 12.88 8.41 -7.27
N ILE A 27 12.06 8.30 -6.24
CA ILE A 27 12.22 7.32 -5.16
C ILE A 27 11.15 6.25 -5.34
N TRP A 28 11.59 4.99 -5.24
CA TRP A 28 10.74 3.82 -5.40
C TRP A 28 10.92 2.88 -4.21
N TYR A 29 9.93 2.06 -3.97
CA TYR A 29 9.93 1.07 -2.90
C TYR A 29 9.57 -0.29 -3.49
N ASP A 30 10.29 -1.33 -3.12
CA ASP A 30 9.88 -2.70 -3.40
C ASP A 30 8.54 -2.97 -2.72
N PHE A 31 7.59 -3.49 -3.50
CA PHE A 31 6.23 -3.68 -3.00
C PHE A 31 6.14 -4.76 -1.93
N LYS A 32 6.95 -5.81 -2.00
CA LYS A 32 6.95 -6.93 -1.05
C LYS A 32 7.65 -6.55 0.25
N THR A 33 8.85 -5.96 0.14
CA THR A 33 9.75 -5.76 1.29
C THR A 33 9.75 -4.34 1.86
N GLY A 34 9.17 -3.37 1.16
CA GLY A 34 9.27 -1.95 1.53
C GLY A 34 10.65 -1.31 1.26
N LYS A 35 11.63 -2.03 0.72
CA LYS A 35 12.98 -1.52 0.44
C LYS A 35 12.95 -0.32 -0.48
N LYS A 36 13.76 0.69 -0.15
CA LYS A 36 13.85 1.95 -0.89
C LYS A 36 14.90 1.89 -1.98
N PHE A 37 14.52 2.27 -3.19
CA PHE A 37 15.38 2.32 -4.37
C PHE A 37 15.43 3.74 -4.93
N PRO A 38 16.54 4.49 -4.73
CA PRO A 38 16.78 5.72 -5.49
C PRO A 38 16.81 5.43 -6.99
N GLY A 39 16.05 6.20 -7.77
CA GLY A 39 15.90 5.99 -9.20
C GLY A 39 17.03 6.54 -10.06
N ASN A 40 16.79 6.53 -11.39
CA ASN A 40 17.69 6.90 -12.46
C ASN A 40 18.98 6.07 -12.52
N LYS A 41 18.87 4.77 -12.18
CA LYS A 41 19.98 3.85 -12.28
C LYS A 41 19.55 2.39 -12.41
N GLU A 42 20.52 1.56 -12.77
CA GLU A 42 20.38 0.11 -12.78
C GLU A 42 20.72 -0.50 -11.42
N TYR A 43 20.01 -1.57 -11.10
CA TYR A 43 20.26 -2.39 -9.92
C TYR A 43 20.46 -3.84 -10.35
N ILE A 44 21.26 -4.57 -9.57
CA ILE A 44 21.32 -6.02 -9.59
C ILE A 44 20.84 -6.49 -8.24
N SER A 45 19.86 -7.38 -8.22
CA SER A 45 19.37 -8.00 -7.00
C SER A 45 19.13 -9.48 -7.17
N PHE A 46 18.90 -10.17 -6.07
CA PHE A 46 18.83 -11.62 -5.98
C PHE A 46 17.44 -12.03 -5.54
N PHE A 47 16.76 -12.84 -6.36
CA PHE A 47 15.36 -13.19 -6.16
C PHE A 47 15.21 -14.69 -5.96
N ARG A 48 14.36 -15.09 -5.02
CA ARG A 48 13.86 -16.45 -4.85
C ARG A 48 12.78 -16.74 -5.88
N ASP A 49 12.36 -18.01 -5.99
CA ASP A 49 11.31 -18.42 -6.94
C ASP A 49 9.94 -17.76 -6.63
N GLU A 50 9.69 -17.44 -5.35
CA GLU A 50 8.50 -16.76 -4.89
C GLU A 50 8.57 -15.22 -4.92
N ASP A 51 9.73 -14.67 -5.29
CA ASP A 51 9.91 -13.22 -5.36
C ASP A 51 9.57 -12.68 -6.75
N TYR A 52 9.05 -11.49 -6.78
CA TYR A 52 8.75 -10.76 -8.00
C TYR A 52 9.09 -9.28 -7.81
N PRO A 53 9.89 -8.69 -8.72
CA PRO A 53 10.27 -7.28 -8.62
C PRO A 53 9.13 -6.38 -9.07
N VAL A 54 8.37 -5.90 -8.09
CA VAL A 54 7.30 -4.91 -8.25
C VAL A 54 7.61 -3.73 -7.37
N PHE A 55 7.61 -2.54 -7.96
CA PHE A 55 7.97 -1.31 -7.27
C PHE A 55 6.83 -0.30 -7.29
N ALA A 56 6.61 0.35 -6.18
CA ALA A 56 5.72 1.48 -6.03
C ALA A 56 6.53 2.78 -5.93
N LYS A 57 6.05 3.83 -6.56
CA LYS A 57 6.70 5.15 -6.45
C LYS A 57 6.37 5.78 -5.08
N ARG A 58 7.24 6.64 -4.58
CA ARG A 58 6.95 7.47 -3.39
C ARG A 58 5.58 8.14 -3.52
N GLY A 59 4.84 8.22 -2.43
CA GLY A 59 3.47 8.74 -2.42
C GLY A 59 2.43 7.82 -3.05
N ALA A 60 2.78 6.61 -3.51
CA ALA A 60 1.79 5.71 -4.11
C ALA A 60 0.73 5.29 -3.09
N ILE A 61 -0.52 5.22 -3.56
CA ILE A 61 -1.69 4.72 -2.85
C ILE A 61 -2.19 3.51 -3.64
N ILE A 62 -2.22 2.32 -3.02
CA ILE A 62 -2.58 1.07 -3.69
C ILE A 62 -3.63 0.34 -2.86
N PRO A 63 -4.92 0.49 -3.19
CA PRO A 63 -5.99 -0.27 -2.56
C PRO A 63 -5.98 -1.72 -3.03
N LEU A 64 -6.15 -2.64 -2.10
CA LEU A 64 -6.29 -4.08 -2.32
C LEU A 64 -7.58 -4.58 -1.66
N ASP A 65 -8.19 -5.59 -2.25
CA ASP A 65 -9.28 -6.34 -1.64
C ASP A 65 -8.76 -7.14 -0.42
N ASN A 66 -9.31 -6.87 0.76
CA ASN A 66 -9.02 -7.57 2.01
C ASN A 66 -10.26 -8.26 2.58
N SER A 67 -11.23 -8.55 1.72
CA SER A 67 -12.49 -9.18 2.12
C SER A 67 -12.26 -10.55 2.76
N HIS A 68 -13.03 -10.83 3.79
CA HIS A 68 -13.02 -12.13 4.46
C HIS A 68 -13.62 -13.25 3.58
N LYS A 69 -14.39 -12.90 2.57
CA LYS A 69 -15.05 -13.83 1.63
C LYS A 69 -14.14 -14.14 0.46
N LYS A 70 -13.58 -15.33 0.42
CA LYS A 70 -12.81 -15.80 -0.74
C LYS A 70 -13.72 -15.97 -1.95
N ASN A 71 -13.24 -15.56 -3.14
CA ASN A 71 -13.94 -15.67 -4.43
C ASN A 71 -15.27 -14.87 -4.51
N PHE A 72 -15.36 -13.77 -3.78
CA PHE A 72 -16.50 -12.86 -3.90
C PHE A 72 -16.33 -11.98 -5.15
N THR A 73 -17.38 -11.85 -5.96
CA THR A 73 -17.38 -11.05 -7.21
C THR A 73 -17.94 -9.65 -7.04
N GLY A 74 -18.44 -9.32 -5.85
CA GLY A 74 -18.94 -7.98 -5.52
C GLY A 74 -17.85 -7.03 -5.01
N ASN A 75 -18.24 -5.81 -4.71
CA ASN A 75 -17.34 -4.83 -4.11
C ASN A 75 -16.94 -5.26 -2.69
N PRO A 76 -15.66 -5.13 -2.32
CA PRO A 76 -15.11 -5.63 -1.07
C PRO A 76 -15.74 -4.98 0.17
N ASP A 77 -15.96 -5.76 1.22
CA ASP A 77 -16.37 -5.30 2.55
C ASP A 77 -15.20 -4.88 3.44
N ALA A 78 -13.97 -5.17 2.99
CA ALA A 78 -12.74 -4.71 3.64
C ALA A 78 -11.70 -4.32 2.57
N LEU A 79 -11.00 -3.21 2.81
CA LEU A 79 -9.91 -2.73 1.94
C LEU A 79 -8.62 -2.65 2.74
N GLU A 80 -7.53 -3.18 2.19
CA GLU A 80 -6.18 -2.88 2.62
C GLU A 80 -5.57 -1.84 1.68
N ILE A 81 -5.19 -0.68 2.22
CA ILE A 81 -4.64 0.42 1.44
C ILE A 81 -3.17 0.57 1.78
N HIS A 82 -2.31 0.20 0.83
CA HIS A 82 -0.86 0.40 0.95
C HIS A 82 -0.50 1.82 0.58
N VAL A 83 0.21 2.52 1.45
CA VAL A 83 0.65 3.90 1.27
C VAL A 83 2.16 3.98 1.42
N PHE A 84 2.82 4.61 0.44
CA PHE A 84 4.28 4.74 0.42
C PHE A 84 4.70 6.16 0.81
N PRO A 85 5.71 6.33 1.70
CA PRO A 85 6.09 7.65 2.20
C PRO A 85 6.73 8.54 1.14
N GLY A 86 6.82 9.84 1.45
CA GLY A 86 7.70 10.78 0.77
C GLY A 86 7.04 11.78 -0.16
N GLU A 87 5.75 11.67 -0.49
CA GLU A 87 5.06 12.62 -1.38
C GLU A 87 3.54 12.60 -1.16
N ASN A 88 2.89 13.77 -1.33
CA ASN A 88 1.43 13.86 -1.37
C ASN A 88 0.88 13.19 -2.63
N ASN A 89 -0.27 12.57 -2.50
CA ASN A 89 -0.93 11.97 -3.66
C ASN A 89 -2.45 11.86 -3.47
N VAL A 90 -3.14 11.63 -4.58
CA VAL A 90 -4.58 11.39 -4.63
C VAL A 90 -4.84 10.18 -5.51
N PHE A 91 -5.67 9.26 -5.04
CA PHE A 91 -6.12 8.10 -5.79
C PHE A 91 -7.65 8.08 -5.84
N GLN A 92 -8.22 7.70 -6.98
CA GLN A 92 -9.67 7.53 -7.14
C GLN A 92 -9.97 6.07 -7.43
N LEU A 93 -10.66 5.42 -6.50
CA LEU A 93 -11.16 4.06 -6.63
C LEU A 93 -12.55 4.13 -7.28
N TYR A 94 -12.66 3.56 -8.47
CA TYR A 94 -13.92 3.39 -9.17
C TYR A 94 -14.50 2.00 -8.86
N GLU A 95 -15.80 1.95 -8.55
CA GLU A 95 -16.51 0.72 -8.22
C GLU A 95 -17.89 0.73 -8.84
N ASP A 96 -18.28 -0.38 -9.46
CA ASP A 96 -19.62 -0.65 -9.98
C ASP A 96 -20.01 -2.10 -9.67
N ASP A 97 -21.04 -2.66 -10.32
CA ASP A 97 -21.46 -4.05 -10.11
C ASP A 97 -20.58 -5.10 -10.83
N GLY A 98 -19.64 -4.64 -11.66
CA GLY A 98 -18.69 -5.48 -12.40
C GLY A 98 -19.27 -6.40 -13.47
N VAL A 99 -20.59 -6.38 -13.71
CA VAL A 99 -21.27 -7.34 -14.59
C VAL A 99 -22.27 -6.73 -15.57
N SER A 100 -22.81 -5.54 -15.29
CA SER A 100 -23.82 -4.92 -16.13
C SER A 100 -23.38 -3.58 -16.72
N ASP A 101 -24.16 -3.06 -17.68
CA ASP A 101 -23.95 -1.73 -18.27
C ASP A 101 -24.57 -0.60 -17.44
N MET A 102 -24.96 -0.87 -16.19
CA MET A 102 -25.69 0.11 -15.36
C MET A 102 -24.85 1.33 -14.99
N TYR A 103 -23.51 1.23 -15.08
CA TYR A 103 -22.60 2.39 -14.94
C TYR A 103 -22.91 3.51 -15.95
N LYS A 104 -23.48 3.19 -17.12
CA LYS A 104 -23.95 4.16 -18.12
C LYS A 104 -25.15 4.99 -17.63
N SER A 105 -25.80 4.54 -16.56
CA SER A 105 -26.92 5.21 -15.88
C SER A 105 -26.52 5.65 -14.45
N ASP A 106 -25.25 6.05 -14.30
CA ASP A 106 -24.66 6.58 -13.06
C ASP A 106 -24.63 5.59 -11.86
N LYS A 107 -24.82 4.28 -12.12
CA LYS A 107 -24.70 3.24 -11.09
C LYS A 107 -23.25 2.83 -10.88
N PHE A 108 -22.49 3.73 -10.32
CA PHE A 108 -21.11 3.55 -9.88
C PHE A 108 -20.85 4.37 -8.62
N LEU A 109 -19.70 4.17 -8.00
CA LEU A 109 -19.20 5.00 -6.91
C LEU A 109 -17.73 5.34 -7.19
N ILE A 110 -17.34 6.58 -6.96
CA ILE A 110 -15.93 6.98 -6.94
C ILE A 110 -15.58 7.38 -5.50
N THR A 111 -14.67 6.63 -4.92
CA THR A 111 -14.09 6.91 -3.62
C THR A 111 -12.71 7.53 -3.82
N GLN A 112 -12.50 8.75 -3.34
CA GLN A 112 -11.21 9.41 -3.38
C GLN A 112 -10.45 9.15 -2.08
N ILE A 113 -9.16 8.83 -2.22
CA ILE A 113 -8.20 8.65 -1.14
C ILE A 113 -7.13 9.71 -1.31
N ASP A 114 -7.07 10.66 -0.39
CA ASP A 114 -6.03 11.69 -0.33
C ASP A 114 -4.96 11.25 0.67
N TYR A 115 -3.71 11.33 0.29
CA TYR A 115 -2.55 11.15 1.16
C TYR A 115 -1.76 12.44 1.25
N ASN A 116 -1.73 13.05 2.42
CA ASN A 116 -0.92 14.22 2.73
C ASN A 116 0.26 13.81 3.61
N TYR A 117 1.46 13.95 3.09
CA TYR A 117 2.70 13.49 3.71
C TYR A 117 3.59 14.65 4.15
N LEU A 118 3.96 14.64 5.42
CA LEU A 118 5.13 15.32 5.96
C LEU A 118 5.92 14.30 6.79
N PRO A 119 7.25 14.39 6.90
CA PRO A 119 8.07 13.39 7.60
C PRO A 119 7.65 13.06 9.04
N SER A 120 7.03 14.01 9.73
CA SER A 120 6.55 13.89 11.11
C SER A 120 5.02 13.92 11.24
N ASN A 121 4.29 14.04 10.14
CA ASN A 121 2.84 14.14 10.17
C ASN A 121 2.26 13.72 8.81
N TYR A 122 1.41 12.72 8.80
CA TYR A 122 0.73 12.28 7.59
C TYR A 122 -0.74 12.02 7.86
N THR A 123 -1.54 12.26 6.83
CA THR A 123 -3.00 12.14 6.91
C THR A 123 -3.52 11.36 5.72
N ILE A 124 -4.44 10.42 5.99
CA ILE A 124 -5.26 9.76 4.99
C ILE A 124 -6.69 10.29 5.12
N ILE A 125 -7.28 10.69 3.98
CA ILE A 125 -8.69 11.08 3.90
C ILE A 125 -9.34 10.22 2.84
N ILE A 126 -10.42 9.51 3.20
CA ILE A 126 -11.20 8.66 2.32
C ILE A 126 -12.61 9.21 2.27
N ARG A 127 -13.08 9.59 1.07
CA ARG A 127 -14.43 10.16 0.88
C ARG A 127 -15.01 9.83 -0.49
N ASN A 128 -16.33 9.77 -0.56
CA ASN A 128 -17.01 9.63 -1.85
C ASN A 128 -17.10 10.98 -2.55
N ILE A 129 -16.80 11.03 -3.84
CA ILE A 129 -16.81 12.26 -4.64
C ILE A 129 -17.81 12.24 -5.78
N ALA A 130 -18.24 11.06 -6.25
CA ALA A 130 -19.23 10.92 -7.31
C ALA A 130 -19.92 9.55 -7.22
N GLY A 131 -21.08 9.42 -7.87
CA GLY A 131 -21.83 8.17 -7.98
C GLY A 131 -22.98 8.08 -6.97
N MET A 132 -23.48 6.87 -6.76
CA MET A 132 -24.68 6.65 -5.97
C MET A 132 -24.47 5.65 -4.82
N ARG A 133 -25.36 5.70 -3.83
CA ARG A 133 -25.40 4.71 -2.73
C ARG A 133 -25.87 3.35 -3.22
N GLY A 134 -25.51 2.30 -2.47
CA GLY A 134 -25.92 0.91 -2.75
C GLY A 134 -25.02 0.18 -3.74
N ILE A 135 -23.93 0.79 -4.20
CA ILE A 135 -22.93 0.16 -5.07
C ILE A 135 -21.96 -0.68 -4.22
N VAL A 136 -21.56 -0.15 -3.07
CA VAL A 136 -20.63 -0.81 -2.13
C VAL A 136 -21.39 -1.18 -0.85
N PRO A 137 -20.85 -2.09 -0.02
CA PRO A 137 -21.41 -2.40 1.29
C PRO A 137 -21.63 -1.14 2.14
N ASP A 138 -22.65 -1.11 2.99
CA ASP A 138 -22.97 0.05 3.84
C ASP A 138 -21.85 0.38 4.84
N TYR A 139 -21.08 -0.61 5.24
CA TYR A 139 -19.94 -0.50 6.13
C TYR A 139 -18.74 -1.22 5.53
N ARG A 140 -17.55 -0.67 5.76
CA ARG A 140 -16.26 -1.25 5.37
C ARG A 140 -15.28 -1.25 6.51
N ASP A 141 -14.44 -2.27 6.54
CA ASP A 141 -13.23 -2.29 7.33
C ASP A 141 -12.08 -1.72 6.50
N TYR A 142 -11.28 -0.87 7.13
CA TYR A 142 -10.08 -0.31 6.49
C TYR A 142 -8.84 -0.72 7.27
N LYS A 143 -7.87 -1.27 6.53
CA LYS A 143 -6.52 -1.53 7.00
C LYS A 143 -5.57 -0.64 6.21
N ILE A 144 -5.01 0.38 6.86
CA ILE A 144 -4.04 1.28 6.22
C ILE A 144 -2.66 0.79 6.57
N ARG A 145 -1.89 0.40 5.56
CA ARG A 145 -0.52 -0.06 5.68
C ARG A 145 0.44 1.02 5.20
N PHE A 146 1.06 1.72 6.13
CA PHE A 146 2.11 2.69 5.84
C PHE A 146 3.43 1.94 5.66
N ARG A 147 3.85 1.82 4.40
CA ARG A 147 5.02 1.05 3.99
C ARG A 147 6.30 1.76 4.38
N ASN A 148 7.31 1.00 4.82
CA ASN A 148 8.62 1.54 5.22
C ASN A 148 8.49 2.71 6.23
N THR A 149 7.59 2.58 7.18
CA THR A 149 7.22 3.63 8.13
C THR A 149 7.18 3.06 9.54
N LYS A 150 7.80 3.77 10.49
CA LYS A 150 7.77 3.44 11.91
C LYS A 150 6.43 3.81 12.54
N GLU A 151 6.19 3.27 13.73
CA GLU A 151 5.01 3.57 14.52
C GLU A 151 4.85 5.08 14.78
N ALA A 152 3.64 5.58 14.59
CA ALA A 152 3.27 6.94 14.94
C ALA A 152 3.03 7.04 16.46
N GLN A 153 3.36 8.21 17.04
CA GLN A 153 3.15 8.48 18.47
C GLN A 153 1.70 8.80 18.80
N ASP A 154 1.05 9.58 17.91
CA ASP A 154 -0.33 9.99 18.08
C ASP A 154 -1.14 9.59 16.84
N ILE A 155 -2.24 8.88 17.05
CA ILE A 155 -3.16 8.46 15.98
C ILE A 155 -4.55 8.94 16.36
N LEU A 156 -5.20 9.67 15.45
CA LEU A 156 -6.57 10.12 15.60
C LEU A 156 -7.35 9.76 14.33
N ALA A 157 -8.43 9.04 14.49
CA ALA A 157 -9.33 8.69 13.39
C ALA A 157 -10.71 9.27 13.64
N TYR A 158 -11.30 9.85 12.59
CA TYR A 158 -12.63 10.43 12.61
C TYR A 158 -13.45 9.97 11.41
N PHE A 159 -14.71 9.65 11.65
CA PHE A 159 -15.72 9.58 10.59
C PHE A 159 -16.61 10.81 10.68
N ASN A 160 -16.52 11.69 9.68
CA ASN A 160 -17.03 13.06 9.75
C ASN A 160 -16.49 13.74 11.03
N ASP A 161 -17.36 14.04 12.01
CA ASP A 161 -16.99 14.69 13.28
C ASP A 161 -16.93 13.72 14.47
N THR A 162 -17.11 12.42 14.24
CA THR A 162 -17.12 11.39 15.29
C THR A 162 -15.79 10.66 15.35
N GLU A 163 -15.16 10.68 16.51
CA GLU A 163 -13.91 9.93 16.75
C GLU A 163 -14.18 8.41 16.71
N LEU A 164 -13.27 7.68 16.09
CA LEU A 164 -13.32 6.23 15.95
C LEU A 164 -12.18 5.57 16.72
N GLU A 165 -12.46 4.39 17.25
CA GLU A 165 -11.43 3.51 17.82
C GLU A 165 -10.56 2.94 16.70
N THR A 166 -9.25 2.89 16.94
CA THR A 166 -8.26 2.32 16.04
C THR A 166 -7.45 1.25 16.74
N VAL A 167 -7.00 0.27 15.96
CA VAL A 167 -5.95 -0.67 16.38
C VAL A 167 -4.72 -0.39 15.52
N SER A 168 -3.55 -0.26 16.15
CA SER A 168 -2.30 -0.03 15.43
C SER A 168 -1.22 -1.00 15.89
N TYR A 169 -0.34 -1.38 14.97
CA TYR A 169 0.79 -2.28 15.22
C TYR A 169 1.84 -2.16 14.12
N GLU A 170 3.05 -2.63 14.41
CA GLU A 170 4.12 -2.79 13.42
C GLU A 170 4.10 -4.21 12.84
N ASP A 171 4.34 -4.32 11.54
CA ASP A 171 4.49 -5.58 10.80
C ASP A 171 5.72 -5.46 9.89
N ASP A 172 6.83 -6.05 10.31
CA ASP A 172 8.15 -5.94 9.69
C ASP A 172 8.61 -4.46 9.60
N THR A 173 8.62 -3.89 8.41
CA THR A 173 9.03 -2.50 8.16
C THR A 173 7.83 -1.56 8.01
N ASP A 174 6.63 -2.05 8.23
CA ASP A 174 5.38 -1.33 8.00
C ASP A 174 4.69 -0.96 9.30
N PHE A 175 4.04 0.18 9.30
CA PHE A 175 3.11 0.57 10.35
C PHE A 175 1.67 0.43 9.86
N ILE A 176 0.83 -0.23 10.63
CA ILE A 176 -0.54 -0.59 10.27
C ILE A 176 -1.54 0.08 11.21
N ILE A 177 -2.61 0.61 10.63
CA ILE A 177 -3.78 1.12 11.37
C ILE A 177 -5.02 0.43 10.82
N GLU A 178 -5.80 -0.17 11.71
CA GLU A 178 -7.10 -0.76 11.39
C GLU A 178 -8.24 0.07 11.99
N VAL A 179 -9.25 0.35 11.16
CA VAL A 179 -10.52 0.97 11.57
C VAL A 179 -11.65 0.11 11.03
N LYS A 180 -12.52 -0.36 11.92
CA LYS A 180 -13.57 -1.31 11.58
C LYS A 180 -14.95 -0.66 11.55
N GLN A 181 -15.85 -1.26 10.76
CA GLN A 181 -17.26 -0.89 10.65
C GLN A 181 -17.46 0.59 10.35
N VAL A 182 -16.63 1.14 9.46
CA VAL A 182 -16.74 2.53 9.01
C VAL A 182 -17.89 2.63 8.00
N PRO A 183 -18.84 3.55 8.16
CA PRO A 183 -19.85 3.77 7.15
C PRO A 183 -19.23 4.13 5.80
N SER A 184 -19.66 3.47 4.72
CA SER A 184 -19.07 3.66 3.39
C SER A 184 -19.38 5.01 2.74
N TYR A 185 -20.34 5.77 3.29
CA TYR A 185 -20.80 7.04 2.74
C TYR A 185 -20.58 8.17 3.73
N GLY A 186 -19.52 8.93 3.52
CA GLY A 186 -19.05 10.03 4.36
C GLY A 186 -17.55 10.22 4.18
N GLN A 187 -16.89 10.76 5.18
CA GLN A 187 -15.46 10.99 5.17
C GLN A 187 -14.79 10.32 6.38
N LEU A 188 -13.88 9.40 6.12
CA LEU A 188 -12.94 8.90 7.10
C LEU A 188 -11.65 9.73 7.02
N THR A 189 -11.18 10.23 8.15
CA THR A 189 -9.90 10.94 8.26
C THR A 189 -9.04 10.27 9.32
N ILE A 190 -7.81 9.89 8.96
CA ILE A 190 -6.81 9.32 9.87
C ILE A 190 -5.60 10.24 9.88
N ASN A 191 -5.30 10.80 11.05
CA ASN A 191 -4.15 11.66 11.28
C ASN A 191 -3.11 10.92 12.11
N CYS A 192 -1.86 10.90 11.63
CA CYS A 192 -0.74 10.27 12.29
C CYS A 192 0.35 11.30 12.56
N LYS A 193 0.85 11.37 13.79
CA LYS A 193 1.97 12.22 14.18
C LYS A 193 3.09 11.36 14.77
N GLY A 194 4.31 11.62 14.35
CA GLY A 194 5.51 10.97 14.85
C GLY A 194 6.74 11.77 14.47
N LYS A 195 7.89 11.37 14.99
CA LYS A 195 9.17 11.98 14.67
C LYS A 195 10.02 10.99 13.89
N ASP A 196 10.52 11.42 12.73
CA ASP A 196 11.41 10.61 11.87
C ASP A 196 10.84 9.21 11.57
N ILE A 197 9.63 9.19 11.04
CA ILE A 197 8.82 7.98 10.86
C ILE A 197 9.26 7.10 9.68
N GLU A 198 9.94 7.65 8.67
CA GLU A 198 10.48 6.84 7.55
C GLU A 198 11.67 6.01 8.02
N ILE A 199 11.70 4.72 7.66
CA ILE A 199 12.80 3.81 7.98
C ILE A 199 14.00 4.07 7.05
N ASP A 200 15.23 3.99 7.59
CA ASP A 200 16.47 4.17 6.81
C ASP A 200 16.66 3.03 5.79
N ALA A 201 16.84 3.42 4.53
CA ALA A 201 17.02 2.49 3.41
C ALA A 201 18.34 1.68 3.44
N VAL A 202 19.38 2.18 4.11
CA VAL A 202 20.70 1.51 4.16
C VAL A 202 20.60 0.16 4.87
N ARG A 203 19.79 0.06 5.91
CA ARG A 203 19.54 -1.17 6.65
C ARG A 203 18.99 -2.28 5.76
N LEU A 204 18.14 -1.95 4.79
CA LEU A 204 17.47 -2.92 3.93
C LEU A 204 18.38 -3.53 2.87
N ILE A 205 19.46 -2.86 2.45
CA ILE A 205 20.44 -3.42 1.51
C ILE A 205 21.29 -4.51 2.19
N ASN A 206 21.65 -4.32 3.45
CA ASN A 206 22.39 -5.31 4.22
C ASN A 206 21.56 -6.59 4.44
N ASP A 207 20.24 -6.46 4.64
CA ASP A 207 19.35 -7.62 4.81
C ASP A 207 19.34 -8.56 3.61
N ASP A 208 19.54 -8.07 2.37
CA ASP A 208 19.66 -8.90 1.18
C ASP A 208 20.95 -9.75 1.19
N ILE A 209 22.06 -9.15 1.60
CA ILE A 209 23.36 -9.83 1.71
C ILE A 209 23.29 -10.91 2.79
N ASP A 210 22.73 -10.57 3.95
CA ASP A 210 22.57 -11.49 5.07
C ASP A 210 21.63 -12.65 4.72
N SER A 211 20.53 -12.40 4.00
CA SER A 211 19.62 -13.43 3.50
C SER A 211 20.29 -14.41 2.54
N ILE A 212 21.21 -13.94 1.69
CA ILE A 212 21.98 -14.81 0.80
C ILE A 212 22.98 -15.65 1.59
N LEU A 213 23.67 -15.02 2.54
CA LEU A 213 24.68 -15.71 3.37
C LEU A 213 24.06 -16.81 4.25
N LEU A 214 22.83 -16.61 4.74
CA LEU A 214 22.12 -17.61 5.54
C LEU A 214 21.66 -18.83 4.72
N ASP A 215 21.45 -18.67 3.43
CA ASP A 215 20.98 -19.73 2.53
C ASP A 215 22.13 -20.45 1.76
N LEU A 216 23.38 -20.05 1.98
CA LEU A 216 24.55 -20.77 1.45
C LEU A 216 24.75 -22.09 2.21
N PRO A 217 25.06 -23.22 1.51
CA PRO A 217 25.28 -24.52 2.13
C PRO A 217 26.55 -24.59 2.98
#